data_38b6c36adfd9b8edd9023e40167835e3
#
_entry.id   38b6c36adfd9b8edd9023e40167835e3
#
_cell.length_a   1.000
_cell.length_b   1.000
_cell.length_c   1.000
_cell.angle_alpha   90.00
_cell.angle_beta   90.00
_cell.angle_gamma   90.00
#
_symmetry.space_group_name_H-M   'P 1'
#
loop_
_entity.id
_entity.type
_entity.pdbx_description
1 polymer ?
#
loop_
_entity_poly.entity_id
_entity_poly.type
_entity_poly.pdbx_seq_one_letter_code
_entity_poly.pdbx_strand_id
1 'polypeptide(L)'
;MAKILSKKQIRFLKLLSSNKTITDKFYLTGGTALCEYYIPYRYSEDLDFFSEQEFCIQDIIIILKSMKKDLKYLKLDINTSFNRNIFFLKFKKEFLKVEFTYFPFPQIEIPKRKNNIKIDSLLDIAVNKLFTIYQKPRSRDFIDLFMINTCLKIKIAKLIKYAKIKFDWHIDPITLGTQFKQVNKLKDYPNLRKPIHHKKWKDYFLKEANKLKKNIFKNAS
;
A
#
# COMPACT_ATOMS: atom_id res chain seq x y z
N MET A 1 6.89 -15.75 14.76
CA MET A 1 7.28 -14.66 13.86
C MET A 1 7.21 -13.34 14.60
N ALA A 2 8.20 -12.46 14.46
CA ALA A 2 8.15 -11.15 15.12
C ALA A 2 7.08 -10.28 14.43
N LYS A 3 6.13 -9.77 15.21
CA LYS A 3 4.98 -8.98 14.75
C LYS A 3 5.45 -7.62 14.20
N ILE A 4 4.94 -7.22 13.06
CA ILE A 4 5.11 -5.89 12.48
C ILE A 4 4.13 -4.91 13.16
N LEU A 5 2.91 -5.38 13.42
CA LEU A 5 1.86 -4.58 14.01
C LEU A 5 2.16 -4.26 15.49
N SER A 6 1.95 -3.01 15.87
CA SER A 6 1.93 -2.58 17.27
C SER A 6 0.75 -3.21 18.03
N LYS A 7 0.82 -3.24 19.36
CA LYS A 7 -0.30 -3.70 20.20
C LYS A 7 -1.61 -2.95 19.91
N LYS A 8 -1.52 -1.64 19.57
CA LYS A 8 -2.68 -0.82 19.25
C LYS A 8 -3.29 -1.18 17.90
N GLN A 9 -2.46 -1.39 16.88
CA GLN A 9 -2.93 -1.85 15.57
C GLN A 9 -3.61 -3.22 15.69
N ILE A 10 -3.03 -4.16 16.42
CA ILE A 10 -3.64 -5.48 16.64
C ILE A 10 -5.02 -5.35 17.31
N ARG A 11 -5.10 -4.54 18.39
CA ARG A 11 -6.36 -4.32 19.09
C ARG A 11 -7.40 -3.65 18.20
N PHE A 12 -6.98 -2.65 17.42
CA PHE A 12 -7.83 -1.97 16.45
C PHE A 12 -8.39 -2.95 15.41
N LEU A 13 -7.54 -3.74 14.77
CA LEU A 13 -7.95 -4.73 13.77
C LEU A 13 -8.89 -5.78 14.37
N LYS A 14 -8.65 -6.22 15.61
CA LYS A 14 -9.53 -7.16 16.31
C LYS A 14 -10.93 -6.59 16.51
N LEU A 15 -11.06 -5.34 16.93
CA LEU A 15 -12.36 -4.69 17.10
C LEU A 15 -13.05 -4.46 15.75
N LEU A 16 -12.27 -4.04 14.76
CA LEU A 16 -12.77 -3.78 13.42
C LEU A 16 -13.31 -5.05 12.74
N SER A 17 -12.68 -6.20 13.00
CA SER A 17 -13.06 -7.50 12.41
C SER A 17 -14.43 -8.01 12.84
N SER A 18 -15.03 -7.45 13.87
CA SER A 18 -16.39 -7.76 14.35
C SER A 18 -17.46 -6.93 13.62
N ASN A 19 -17.07 -5.91 12.85
CA ASN A 19 -18.00 -5.02 12.18
C ASN A 19 -18.23 -5.48 10.72
N LYS A 20 -19.45 -5.92 10.41
CA LYS A 20 -19.82 -6.41 9.07
C LYS A 20 -19.61 -5.38 7.97
N THR A 21 -19.98 -4.12 8.19
CA THR A 21 -19.80 -3.06 7.19
C THR A 21 -18.35 -2.98 6.74
N ILE A 22 -17.40 -3.09 7.69
CA ILE A 22 -15.97 -3.05 7.37
C ILE A 22 -15.52 -4.34 6.67
N THR A 23 -15.86 -5.50 7.23
CA THR A 23 -15.37 -6.79 6.71
C THR A 23 -15.94 -7.15 5.34
N ASP A 24 -17.08 -6.60 4.98
CA ASP A 24 -17.72 -6.86 3.70
C ASP A 24 -17.27 -5.88 2.61
N LYS A 25 -17.07 -4.60 2.94
CA LYS A 25 -16.75 -3.56 1.96
C LYS A 25 -15.26 -3.28 1.80
N PHE A 26 -14.45 -3.45 2.86
CA PHE A 26 -13.06 -2.99 2.87
C PHE A 26 -12.06 -4.14 2.88
N TYR A 27 -10.90 -3.86 2.33
CA TYR A 27 -9.71 -4.70 2.43
C TYR A 27 -8.50 -3.88 2.91
N LEU A 28 -7.67 -4.50 3.75
CA LEU A 28 -6.42 -3.92 4.22
C LEU A 28 -5.36 -4.07 3.12
N THR A 29 -4.70 -2.98 2.76
CA THR A 29 -3.70 -2.91 1.71
C THR A 29 -2.44 -2.17 2.14
N GLY A 30 -1.62 -1.74 1.20
CA GLY A 30 -0.47 -0.89 1.44
C GLY A 30 0.69 -1.57 2.15
N GLY A 31 1.51 -0.73 2.80
CA GLY A 31 2.75 -1.20 3.44
C GLY A 31 2.52 -2.12 4.62
N THR A 32 1.44 -1.90 5.38
CA THR A 32 1.14 -2.71 6.55
C THR A 32 0.64 -4.10 6.15
N ALA A 33 -0.23 -4.20 5.15
CA ALA A 33 -0.65 -5.50 4.60
C ALA A 33 0.56 -6.28 4.05
N LEU A 34 1.44 -5.61 3.29
CA LEU A 34 2.66 -6.21 2.76
C LEU A 34 3.54 -6.77 3.89
N CYS A 35 3.85 -5.95 4.88
CA CYS A 35 4.86 -6.31 5.87
C CYS A 35 4.36 -7.28 6.95
N GLU A 36 3.09 -7.22 7.35
CA GLU A 36 2.54 -8.15 8.35
C GLU A 36 2.21 -9.52 7.75
N TYR A 37 1.67 -9.56 6.53
CA TYR A 37 1.09 -10.81 6.01
C TYR A 37 1.94 -11.51 4.95
N TYR A 38 2.94 -10.82 4.37
CA TYR A 38 3.75 -11.38 3.28
C TYR A 38 5.25 -11.29 3.52
N ILE A 39 5.81 -10.08 3.63
CA ILE A 39 7.27 -9.88 3.65
C ILE A 39 7.65 -8.95 4.81
N PRO A 40 8.03 -9.47 5.99
CA PRO A 40 8.25 -8.69 7.22
C PRO A 40 9.62 -8.02 7.25
N TYR A 41 9.95 -7.14 6.32
CA TYR A 41 11.28 -6.55 6.19
C TYR A 41 11.40 -5.12 6.75
N ARG A 42 10.28 -4.39 6.94
CA ARG A 42 10.22 -3.06 7.51
C ARG A 42 9.03 -2.87 8.44
N TYR A 43 9.06 -1.83 9.23
CA TYR A 43 7.89 -1.38 9.99
C TYR A 43 6.93 -0.60 9.11
N SER A 44 5.65 -0.62 9.44
CA SER A 44 4.61 0.16 8.82
C SER A 44 3.61 0.62 9.87
N GLU A 45 3.37 1.92 9.94
CA GLU A 45 2.65 2.55 11.04
C GLU A 45 1.18 2.81 10.68
N ASP A 46 0.88 2.99 9.40
CA ASP A 46 -0.45 3.32 8.89
C ASP A 46 -1.27 2.04 8.64
N LEU A 47 -2.59 2.15 8.81
CA LEU A 47 -3.54 1.12 8.39
C LEU A 47 -4.36 1.66 7.22
N ASP A 48 -4.15 1.12 6.03
CA ASP A 48 -4.79 1.55 4.79
C ASP A 48 -5.89 0.57 4.39
N PHE A 49 -7.15 1.00 4.45
CA PHE A 49 -8.32 0.24 4.05
C PHE A 49 -8.90 0.82 2.76
N PHE A 50 -9.03 -0.01 1.73
CA PHE A 50 -9.61 0.38 0.46
C PHE A 50 -10.95 -0.32 0.24
N SER A 51 -11.85 0.34 -0.50
CA SER A 51 -13.13 -0.21 -0.92
C SER A 51 -13.36 0.10 -2.39
N GLU A 52 -13.77 -0.90 -3.18
CA GLU A 52 -14.22 -0.72 -4.55
C GLU A 52 -15.62 -0.08 -4.64
N GLN A 53 -16.36 -0.08 -3.53
CA GLN A 53 -17.69 0.50 -3.42
C GLN A 53 -17.62 1.82 -2.66
N GLU A 54 -18.47 2.76 -3.06
CA GLU A 54 -18.67 3.98 -2.29
C GLU A 54 -19.19 3.67 -0.88
N PHE A 55 -18.84 4.53 0.05
CA PHE A 55 -19.25 4.40 1.44
C PHE A 55 -19.50 5.78 2.07
N CYS A 56 -20.37 5.80 3.05
CA CYS A 56 -20.63 7.01 3.82
C CYS A 56 -19.54 7.18 4.90
N ILE A 57 -18.86 8.31 4.90
CA ILE A 57 -17.84 8.62 5.91
C ILE A 57 -18.43 8.65 7.33
N GLN A 58 -19.70 9.02 7.49
CA GLN A 58 -20.37 9.08 8.77
C GLN A 58 -20.45 7.70 9.43
N ASP A 59 -20.69 6.64 8.63
CA ASP A 59 -20.68 5.26 9.13
C ASP A 59 -19.31 4.89 9.73
N ILE A 60 -18.22 5.28 9.06
CA ILE A 60 -16.86 5.04 9.56
C ILE A 60 -16.63 5.83 10.87
N ILE A 61 -17.08 7.09 10.92
CA ILE A 61 -16.96 7.91 12.13
C ILE A 61 -17.71 7.27 13.31
N ILE A 62 -18.92 6.78 13.10
CA ILE A 62 -19.73 6.10 14.11
C ILE A 62 -19.00 4.85 14.61
N ILE A 63 -18.50 4.02 13.70
CA ILE A 63 -17.74 2.82 14.03
C ILE A 63 -16.49 3.17 14.85
N LEU A 64 -15.70 4.16 14.42
CA LEU A 64 -14.51 4.57 15.17
C LEU A 64 -14.84 5.14 16.54
N LYS A 65 -15.90 5.94 16.66
CA LYS A 65 -16.37 6.49 17.94
C LYS A 65 -16.85 5.40 18.90
N SER A 66 -17.54 4.37 18.42
CA SER A 66 -17.97 3.25 19.26
C SER A 66 -16.78 2.49 19.88
N MET A 67 -15.64 2.44 19.19
CA MET A 67 -14.42 1.80 19.67
C MET A 67 -13.66 2.61 20.73
N LYS A 68 -14.07 3.85 21.04
CA LYS A 68 -13.31 4.77 21.92
C LYS A 68 -13.03 4.16 23.29
N LYS A 69 -14.05 3.56 23.93
CA LYS A 69 -13.93 2.94 25.25
C LYS A 69 -12.91 1.79 25.25
N ASP A 70 -12.97 0.95 24.22
CA ASP A 70 -12.11 -0.23 24.14
C ASP A 70 -10.67 0.13 23.78
N LEU A 71 -10.46 1.05 22.83
CA LEU A 71 -9.14 1.49 22.40
C LEU A 71 -8.49 2.49 23.36
N LYS A 72 -9.30 3.20 24.15
CA LYS A 72 -8.86 4.24 25.10
C LYS A 72 -8.11 5.40 24.43
N TYR A 73 -8.48 5.77 23.20
CA TYR A 73 -7.95 6.97 22.58
C TYR A 73 -8.64 8.24 23.14
N LEU A 74 -7.90 9.35 23.16
CA LEU A 74 -8.37 10.62 23.76
C LEU A 74 -9.19 11.43 22.76
N LYS A 75 -8.70 11.56 21.54
CA LYS A 75 -9.26 12.41 20.49
C LYS A 75 -9.21 11.69 19.14
N LEU A 76 -10.21 11.94 18.31
CA LEU A 76 -10.28 11.51 16.92
C LEU A 76 -10.22 12.75 16.04
N ASP A 77 -9.12 12.93 15.31
CA ASP A 77 -9.00 13.96 14.27
C ASP A 77 -9.24 13.33 12.91
N ILE A 78 -9.88 14.09 12.02
CA ILE A 78 -10.32 13.62 10.70
C ILE A 78 -9.79 14.60 9.66
N ASN A 79 -9.18 14.04 8.61
CA ASN A 79 -8.75 14.79 7.43
C ASN A 79 -9.31 14.08 6.20
N THR A 80 -10.15 14.77 5.44
CA THR A 80 -10.78 14.25 4.22
C THR A 80 -10.26 14.99 3.00
N SER A 81 -9.92 14.27 1.95
CA SER A 81 -9.48 14.83 0.68
C SER A 81 -9.92 13.90 -0.44
N PHE A 82 -10.82 14.37 -1.31
CA PHE A 82 -11.42 13.53 -2.34
C PHE A 82 -11.94 12.21 -1.77
N ASN A 83 -11.44 11.10 -2.31
CA ASN A 83 -11.82 9.73 -1.94
C ASN A 83 -11.08 9.20 -0.71
N ARG A 84 -10.16 9.97 -0.11
CA ARG A 84 -9.32 9.57 1.01
C ARG A 84 -9.83 10.18 2.31
N ASN A 85 -10.09 9.33 3.28
CA ASN A 85 -10.54 9.72 4.61
C ASN A 85 -9.54 9.22 5.65
N ILE A 86 -8.76 10.13 6.20
CA ILE A 86 -7.67 9.84 7.13
C ILE A 86 -8.13 10.16 8.55
N PHE A 87 -7.98 9.20 9.44
CA PHE A 87 -8.35 9.28 10.84
C PHE A 87 -7.11 9.14 11.72
N PHE A 88 -6.94 10.06 12.68
CA PHE A 88 -5.89 10.00 13.68
C PHE A 88 -6.51 9.75 15.04
N LEU A 89 -6.40 8.52 15.54
CA LEU A 89 -6.80 8.17 16.90
C LEU A 89 -5.64 8.56 17.82
N LYS A 90 -5.79 9.68 18.54
CA LYS A 90 -4.75 10.23 19.41
C LYS A 90 -4.78 9.61 20.80
N PHE A 91 -3.61 9.18 21.26
CA PHE A 91 -3.34 8.70 22.60
C PHE A 91 -2.43 9.70 23.35
N LYS A 92 -2.05 9.44 24.60
CA LYS A 92 -1.23 10.38 25.37
C LYS A 92 0.11 10.77 24.70
N LYS A 93 0.79 9.82 24.09
CA LYS A 93 2.15 9.99 23.54
C LYS A 93 2.29 9.65 22.05
N GLU A 94 1.27 9.14 21.43
CA GLU A 94 1.30 8.64 20.06
C GLU A 94 -0.08 8.72 19.42
N PHE A 95 -0.17 8.45 18.14
CA PHE A 95 -1.43 8.31 17.42
C PHE A 95 -1.43 7.02 16.58
N LEU A 96 -2.60 6.53 16.26
CA LEU A 96 -2.84 5.51 15.25
C LEU A 96 -3.47 6.19 14.05
N LYS A 97 -2.79 6.14 12.90
CA LYS A 97 -3.31 6.62 11.64
C LYS A 97 -4.01 5.49 10.91
N VAL A 98 -5.25 5.73 10.53
CA VAL A 98 -6.08 4.80 9.74
C VAL A 98 -6.65 5.56 8.56
N GLU A 99 -6.58 4.99 7.39
CA GLU A 99 -7.13 5.56 6.17
C GLU A 99 -8.22 4.64 5.62
N PHE A 100 -9.36 5.24 5.24
CA PHE A 100 -10.42 4.59 4.47
C PHE A 100 -10.56 5.32 3.14
N THR A 101 -10.31 4.61 2.05
CA THR A 101 -10.27 5.18 0.70
C THR A 101 -11.28 4.50 -0.21
N TYR A 102 -12.12 5.28 -0.88
CA TYR A 102 -12.86 4.82 -2.04
C TYR A 102 -11.88 4.63 -3.20
N PHE A 103 -11.73 3.41 -3.64
CA PHE A 103 -10.76 3.00 -4.65
C PHE A 103 -11.44 2.11 -5.69
N PRO A 104 -12.14 2.72 -6.68
CA PRO A 104 -13.03 2.03 -7.62
C PRO A 104 -12.27 1.25 -8.70
N PHE A 105 -11.23 0.55 -8.32
CA PHE A 105 -10.44 -0.25 -9.24
C PHE A 105 -10.49 -1.72 -8.81
N PRO A 106 -10.83 -2.65 -9.71
CA PRO A 106 -11.03 -4.04 -9.36
C PRO A 106 -9.75 -4.68 -8.83
N GLN A 107 -9.90 -5.57 -7.87
CA GLN A 107 -8.79 -6.42 -7.43
C GLN A 107 -8.46 -7.44 -8.52
N ILE A 108 -7.16 -7.68 -8.75
CA ILE A 108 -6.66 -8.64 -9.74
C ILE A 108 -6.83 -10.07 -9.22
N GLU A 109 -6.62 -10.25 -7.92
CA GLU A 109 -6.77 -11.55 -7.26
C GLU A 109 -7.75 -11.43 -6.10
N ILE A 110 -8.44 -12.54 -5.80
CA ILE A 110 -9.35 -12.59 -4.65
C ILE A 110 -8.56 -12.38 -3.35
N PRO A 111 -8.96 -11.41 -2.51
CA PRO A 111 -8.26 -11.11 -1.26
C PRO A 111 -8.35 -12.29 -0.28
N LYS A 112 -7.26 -12.57 0.41
CA LYS A 112 -7.25 -13.54 1.50
C LYS A 112 -7.92 -12.97 2.74
N ARG A 113 -8.63 -13.81 3.51
CA ARG A 113 -9.17 -13.40 4.81
C ARG A 113 -8.25 -13.84 5.95
N LYS A 114 -7.96 -12.93 6.87
CA LYS A 114 -7.24 -13.17 8.13
C LYS A 114 -8.00 -12.51 9.27
N ASN A 115 -8.40 -13.30 10.26
CA ASN A 115 -9.22 -12.81 11.38
C ASN A 115 -10.39 -11.94 10.87
N ASN A 116 -11.13 -12.44 9.89
CA ASN A 116 -12.25 -11.78 9.25
C ASN A 116 -11.96 -10.50 8.43
N ILE A 117 -10.73 -10.01 8.41
CA ILE A 117 -10.31 -8.87 7.57
C ILE A 117 -9.85 -9.41 6.21
N LYS A 118 -10.34 -8.81 5.12
CA LYS A 118 -9.81 -9.03 3.78
C LYS A 118 -8.43 -8.40 3.67
N ILE A 119 -7.46 -9.13 3.15
CA ILE A 119 -6.09 -8.66 2.93
C ILE A 119 -5.82 -8.65 1.43
N ASP A 120 -5.39 -7.52 0.92
CA ASP A 120 -5.04 -7.33 -0.49
C ASP A 120 -3.99 -8.35 -0.94
N SER A 121 -4.07 -8.80 -2.18
CA SER A 121 -3.11 -9.77 -2.71
C SER A 121 -1.72 -9.16 -2.86
N LEU A 122 -0.71 -10.02 -2.85
CA LEU A 122 0.67 -9.55 -3.07
C LEU A 122 0.84 -8.98 -4.48
N LEU A 123 0.11 -9.51 -5.47
CA LEU A 123 0.10 -9.00 -6.84
C LEU A 123 -0.60 -7.64 -6.91
N ASP A 124 -1.75 -7.47 -6.29
CA ASP A 124 -2.46 -6.18 -6.23
C ASP A 124 -1.62 -5.10 -5.58
N ILE A 125 -0.98 -5.43 -4.43
CA ILE A 125 -0.05 -4.50 -3.77
C ILE A 125 1.11 -4.13 -4.71
N ALA A 126 1.67 -5.07 -5.47
CA ALA A 126 2.74 -4.79 -6.42
C ALA A 126 2.31 -3.83 -7.54
N VAL A 127 1.11 -4.06 -8.09
CA VAL A 127 0.54 -3.21 -9.15
C VAL A 127 0.22 -1.82 -8.61
N ASN A 128 -0.37 -1.73 -7.42
CA ASN A 128 -0.62 -0.45 -6.75
C ASN A 128 0.68 0.31 -6.49
N LYS A 129 1.77 -0.37 -6.07
CA LYS A 129 3.10 0.24 -5.86
C LYS A 129 3.72 0.73 -7.17
N LEU A 130 3.62 -0.04 -8.25
CA LEU A 130 4.10 0.39 -9.57
C LEU A 130 3.38 1.67 -10.01
N PHE A 131 2.06 1.72 -9.87
CA PHE A 131 1.27 2.88 -10.24
C PHE A 131 1.57 4.10 -9.35
N THR A 132 1.79 3.90 -8.04
CA THR A 132 2.25 4.96 -7.14
C THR A 132 3.61 5.52 -7.56
N ILE A 133 4.56 4.66 -7.95
CA ILE A 133 5.87 5.10 -8.47
C ILE A 133 5.70 5.90 -9.75
N TYR A 134 4.82 5.46 -10.65
CA TYR A 134 4.53 6.17 -11.89
C TYR A 134 4.03 7.59 -11.65
N GLN A 135 3.15 7.78 -10.66
CA GLN A 135 2.56 9.09 -10.32
C GLN A 135 3.48 9.96 -9.46
N LYS A 136 3.93 9.44 -8.32
CA LYS A 136 4.74 10.17 -7.32
C LYS A 136 5.68 9.22 -6.60
N PRO A 137 6.92 9.04 -7.07
CA PRO A 137 7.86 8.07 -6.53
C PRO A 137 8.33 8.42 -5.12
N ARG A 138 8.46 7.40 -4.25
CA ARG A 138 9.04 7.48 -2.89
C ARG A 138 9.94 6.27 -2.66
N SER A 139 11.01 6.42 -1.91
CA SER A 139 11.96 5.31 -1.63
C SER A 139 11.26 4.06 -1.11
N ARG A 140 10.28 4.23 -0.22
CA ARG A 140 9.53 3.10 0.36
C ARG A 140 8.75 2.29 -0.68
N ASP A 141 8.17 2.94 -1.70
CA ASP A 141 7.41 2.24 -2.73
C ASP A 141 8.33 1.46 -3.68
N PHE A 142 9.51 1.98 -3.97
CA PHE A 142 10.54 1.25 -4.70
C PHE A 142 11.04 0.03 -3.92
N ILE A 143 11.33 0.19 -2.64
CA ILE A 143 11.82 -0.92 -1.81
C ILE A 143 10.72 -1.98 -1.67
N ASP A 144 9.46 -1.56 -1.42
CA ASP A 144 8.30 -2.46 -1.37
C ASP A 144 8.19 -3.29 -2.66
N LEU A 145 8.20 -2.62 -3.82
CA LEU A 145 8.08 -3.28 -5.13
C LEU A 145 9.27 -4.20 -5.42
N PHE A 146 10.49 -3.80 -5.07
CA PHE A 146 11.68 -4.64 -5.19
C PHE A 146 11.55 -5.92 -4.35
N MET A 147 11.13 -5.81 -3.09
CA MET A 147 10.94 -6.95 -2.21
C MET A 147 9.84 -7.90 -2.72
N ILE A 148 8.73 -7.35 -3.20
CA ILE A 148 7.64 -8.13 -3.81
C ILE A 148 8.15 -8.88 -5.04
N ASN A 149 8.86 -8.20 -5.94
CA ASN A 149 9.40 -8.81 -7.15
C ASN A 149 10.42 -9.91 -6.88
N THR A 150 11.18 -9.79 -5.79
CA THR A 150 12.09 -10.85 -5.34
C THR A 150 11.32 -12.13 -4.96
N CYS A 151 10.13 -11.98 -4.36
CA CYS A 151 9.27 -13.09 -3.96
C CYS A 151 8.47 -13.67 -5.14
N LEU A 152 7.79 -12.82 -5.90
CA LEU A 152 6.91 -13.23 -7.01
C LEU A 152 7.67 -13.57 -8.29
N LYS A 153 8.90 -13.10 -8.44
CA LYS A 153 9.72 -13.21 -9.67
C LYS A 153 8.97 -12.72 -10.92
N ILE A 154 8.11 -11.71 -10.75
CA ILE A 154 7.28 -11.16 -11.83
C ILE A 154 8.04 -10.05 -12.58
N LYS A 155 7.94 -10.05 -13.92
CA LYS A 155 8.56 -9.02 -14.75
C LYS A 155 7.81 -7.70 -14.64
N ILE A 156 8.52 -6.57 -14.62
CA ILE A 156 7.92 -5.21 -14.62
C ILE A 156 6.96 -5.04 -15.80
N ALA A 157 7.29 -5.56 -16.99
CA ALA A 157 6.41 -5.52 -18.14
C ALA A 157 5.03 -6.18 -17.89
N LYS A 158 4.97 -7.24 -17.08
CA LYS A 158 3.70 -7.89 -16.71
C LYS A 158 2.92 -7.03 -15.71
N LEU A 159 3.60 -6.39 -14.76
CA LEU A 159 2.97 -5.44 -13.82
C LEU A 159 2.40 -4.21 -14.56
N ILE A 160 3.10 -3.71 -15.58
CA ILE A 160 2.59 -2.62 -16.45
C ILE A 160 1.28 -3.03 -17.13
N LYS A 161 1.20 -4.27 -17.68
CA LYS A 161 -0.05 -4.78 -18.26
C LYS A 161 -1.18 -4.84 -17.24
N TYR A 162 -0.92 -5.35 -16.05
CA TYR A 162 -1.92 -5.38 -14.98
C TYR A 162 -2.33 -3.97 -14.54
N ALA A 163 -1.39 -3.03 -14.43
CA ALA A 163 -1.71 -1.64 -14.07
C ALA A 163 -2.60 -0.99 -15.14
N LYS A 164 -2.31 -1.21 -16.44
CA LYS A 164 -3.15 -0.73 -17.53
C LYS A 164 -4.59 -1.24 -17.41
N ILE A 165 -4.76 -2.53 -17.15
CA ILE A 165 -6.09 -3.15 -17.03
C ILE A 165 -6.80 -2.65 -15.78
N LYS A 166 -6.11 -2.65 -14.62
CA LYS A 166 -6.70 -2.28 -13.34
C LYS A 166 -7.13 -0.83 -13.27
N PHE A 167 -6.31 0.08 -13.78
CA PHE A 167 -6.53 1.53 -13.66
C PHE A 167 -7.14 2.16 -14.92
N ASP A 168 -7.35 1.35 -15.97
CA ASP A 168 -7.71 1.84 -17.30
C ASP A 168 -6.84 3.04 -17.72
N TRP A 169 -5.53 2.90 -17.48
CA TRP A 169 -4.57 3.98 -17.67
C TRP A 169 -3.36 3.53 -18.48
N HIS A 170 -3.02 4.31 -19.52
CA HIS A 170 -1.79 4.07 -20.27
C HIS A 170 -0.56 4.42 -19.43
N ILE A 171 0.27 3.42 -19.16
CA ILE A 171 1.56 3.62 -18.51
C ILE A 171 2.60 3.96 -19.59
N ASP A 172 2.87 5.24 -19.76
CA ASP A 172 3.91 5.69 -20.69
C ASP A 172 5.30 5.20 -20.24
N PRO A 173 6.02 4.44 -21.09
CA PRO A 173 7.30 3.86 -20.72
C PRO A 173 8.42 4.90 -20.55
N ILE A 174 8.33 6.07 -21.19
CA ILE A 174 9.30 7.16 -21.01
C ILE A 174 9.13 7.75 -19.60
N THR A 175 7.89 8.08 -19.24
CA THR A 175 7.55 8.61 -17.91
C THR A 175 7.95 7.60 -16.83
N LEU A 176 7.56 6.33 -16.95
CA LEU A 176 7.92 5.31 -15.97
C LEU A 176 9.44 5.12 -15.86
N GLY A 177 10.16 5.12 -16.99
CA GLY A 177 11.61 5.06 -17.01
C GLY A 177 12.27 6.24 -16.32
N THR A 178 11.71 7.44 -16.49
CA THR A 178 12.14 8.66 -15.79
C THR A 178 11.90 8.56 -14.28
N GLN A 179 10.74 8.07 -13.87
CA GLN A 179 10.44 7.83 -12.45
C GLN A 179 11.39 6.77 -11.86
N PHE A 180 11.71 5.71 -12.57
CA PHE A 180 12.67 4.70 -12.09
C PHE A 180 14.08 5.29 -11.86
N LYS A 181 14.49 6.27 -12.63
CA LYS A 181 15.78 6.96 -12.42
C LYS A 181 15.81 7.84 -11.16
N GLN A 182 14.64 8.21 -10.59
CA GLN A 182 14.57 8.99 -9.36
C GLN A 182 15.15 8.25 -8.14
N VAL A 183 15.36 6.93 -8.20
CA VAL A 183 15.95 6.14 -7.11
C VAL A 183 17.27 6.71 -6.57
N ASN A 184 18.02 7.46 -7.39
CA ASN A 184 19.27 8.08 -6.99
C ASN A 184 19.07 9.34 -6.13
N LYS A 185 17.94 10.03 -6.30
CA LYS A 185 17.62 11.29 -5.62
C LYS A 185 16.84 11.11 -4.34
N LEU A 186 16.07 10.03 -4.22
CA LEU A 186 15.19 9.78 -3.09
C LEU A 186 15.97 9.38 -1.83
N LYS A 187 15.62 10.00 -0.69
CA LYS A 187 16.24 9.77 0.62
C LYS A 187 15.24 9.46 1.73
N ASP A 188 13.95 9.38 1.42
CA ASP A 188 12.83 9.10 2.34
C ASP A 188 12.75 7.60 2.69
N TYR A 189 13.83 7.06 3.27
CA TYR A 189 13.93 5.63 3.55
C TYR A 189 12.97 5.19 4.66
N PRO A 190 12.31 4.02 4.51
CA PRO A 190 11.47 3.47 5.55
C PRO A 190 12.31 2.92 6.72
N ASN A 191 11.66 2.80 7.89
CA ASN A 191 12.27 2.13 9.04
C ASN A 191 12.38 0.63 8.81
N LEU A 192 13.59 0.15 8.52
CA LEU A 192 13.86 -1.24 8.16
C LEU A 192 14.07 -2.12 9.40
N ARG A 193 13.52 -3.32 9.38
CA ARG A 193 13.81 -4.36 10.40
C ARG A 193 15.09 -5.12 10.11
N LYS A 194 15.41 -5.26 8.83
CA LYS A 194 16.66 -5.89 8.36
C LYS A 194 17.33 -4.95 7.37
N PRO A 195 18.63 -4.78 7.44
CA PRO A 195 19.35 -3.95 6.48
C PRO A 195 19.12 -4.44 5.04
N ILE A 196 18.79 -3.52 4.15
CA ILE A 196 18.72 -3.76 2.71
C ILE A 196 19.80 -2.90 2.07
N HIS A 197 20.70 -3.53 1.32
CA HIS A 197 21.70 -2.77 0.59
C HIS A 197 21.02 -1.86 -0.44
N HIS A 198 21.12 -0.55 -0.24
CA HIS A 198 20.48 0.43 -1.10
C HIS A 198 20.86 0.25 -2.57
N LYS A 199 22.12 -0.12 -2.85
CA LYS A 199 22.60 -0.38 -4.20
C LYS A 199 21.77 -1.44 -4.93
N LYS A 200 21.37 -2.53 -4.26
CA LYS A 200 20.64 -3.64 -4.90
C LYS A 200 19.32 -3.22 -5.54
N TRP A 201 18.46 -2.52 -4.78
CA TRP A 201 17.16 -2.10 -5.31
C TRP A 201 17.30 -0.92 -6.28
N LYS A 202 18.28 0.00 -6.06
CA LYS A 202 18.56 1.09 -7.00
C LYS A 202 19.01 0.54 -8.35
N ASP A 203 20.02 -0.31 -8.37
CA ASP A 203 20.53 -0.94 -9.61
C ASP A 203 19.45 -1.74 -10.34
N TYR A 204 18.54 -2.39 -9.58
CA TYR A 204 17.40 -3.09 -10.17
C TYR A 204 16.53 -2.14 -10.99
N PHE A 205 16.09 -1.01 -10.43
CA PHE A 205 15.21 -0.07 -11.15
C PHE A 205 15.95 0.69 -12.27
N LEU A 206 17.24 0.97 -12.12
CA LEU A 206 18.03 1.53 -13.21
C LEU A 206 18.14 0.57 -14.41
N LYS A 207 18.31 -0.73 -14.15
CA LYS A 207 18.26 -1.77 -15.19
C LYS A 207 16.89 -1.84 -15.86
N GLU A 208 15.80 -1.79 -15.09
CA GLU A 208 14.45 -1.78 -15.64
C GLU A 208 14.17 -0.51 -16.47
N ALA A 209 14.63 0.67 -16.03
CA ALA A 209 14.55 1.90 -16.83
C ALA A 209 15.24 1.75 -18.19
N ASN A 210 16.42 1.13 -18.21
CA ASN A 210 17.16 0.90 -19.47
C ASN A 210 16.45 -0.11 -20.39
N LYS A 211 15.77 -1.11 -19.83
CA LYS A 211 14.94 -2.05 -20.62
C LYS A 211 13.75 -1.34 -21.27
N LEU A 212 13.07 -0.47 -20.52
CA LEU A 212 11.96 0.34 -21.07
C LEU A 212 12.43 1.20 -22.23
N LYS A 213 13.58 1.88 -22.10
CA LYS A 213 14.17 2.66 -23.18
C LYS A 213 14.43 1.83 -24.45
N LYS A 214 15.03 0.64 -24.32
CA LYS A 214 15.30 -0.24 -25.47
C LYS A 214 14.04 -0.69 -26.19
N ASN A 215 12.95 -0.94 -25.47
CA ASN A 215 11.69 -1.37 -26.07
C ASN A 215 11.02 -0.25 -26.87
N ILE A 216 11.19 1.02 -26.49
CA ILE A 216 10.68 2.17 -27.24
C ILE A 216 11.32 2.22 -28.63
N PHE A 217 12.64 2.12 -28.69
CA PHE A 217 13.36 2.21 -29.98
C PHE A 217 13.13 0.99 -30.89
N LYS A 218 12.87 -0.19 -30.33
CA LYS A 218 12.55 -1.38 -31.13
C LYS A 218 11.16 -1.33 -31.77
N ASN A 219 10.23 -0.60 -31.19
CA ASN A 219 8.87 -0.44 -31.75
C ASN A 219 8.76 0.76 -32.70
N ALA A 220 9.83 1.55 -32.84
CA ALA A 220 9.93 2.69 -33.75
C ALA A 220 10.71 2.38 -35.03
N SER A 221 11.31 1.21 -35.10
CA SER A 221 11.96 0.60 -36.30
C SER A 221 11.07 -0.51 -36.88
#